data_c0a5281811a2102e835653831811e392
#
_entry.id   c0a5281811a2102e835653831811e392
#
_cell.length_a   1.000
_cell.length_b   1.000
_cell.length_c   1.000
_cell.angle_alpha   90.00
_cell.angle_beta   90.00
_cell.angle_gamma   90.00
#
_symmetry.space_group_name_H-M   'P 1'
#
loop_
_entity.id
_entity.type
_entity.pdbx_description
1 polymer ?
#
loop_
_entity_poly.entity_id
_entity_poly.type
_entity_poly.pdbx_seq_one_letter_code
_entity_poly.pdbx_strand_id
1 'polypeptide(L)'
;MACFLVTTDHLSDRIWFKDKEDFKVGMNYVAIAAFILNVKVVVFILMSNHVHFIIICNTEAEAREFADYYKNLYSRYYRNKYGINEFLREVGVDVREIEWEGEAFERATAYVMMNSVAANICMNCTQYSWGTGSLYFNQKPEKGTMLKDISRREQIRLLHSNVELPQNMIMLDEGYISPASYVDVQLVEQVFRTPKRMLYFLNTSSKAKVKYSAMPSFRDQTIISAAEDICRTLFNTDSIEALSEDQKTDLIQQLRFRFCADVAQLCRVIGSSYEKASKMLDPLHI
;
A
#
# COMPACT_ATOMS: atom_id res chain seq x y z
N MET A 1 20.29 3.26 -17.88
CA MET A 1 19.30 3.16 -16.80
C MET A 1 18.34 2.03 -17.13
N ALA A 2 18.14 1.10 -16.22
CA ALA A 2 17.23 -0.04 -16.36
C ALA A 2 15.94 0.23 -15.59
N CYS A 3 14.87 -0.47 -15.95
CA CYS A 3 13.57 -0.37 -15.28
C CYS A 3 13.36 -1.62 -14.44
N PHE A 4 12.93 -1.47 -13.20
CA PHE A 4 12.74 -2.58 -12.29
C PHE A 4 11.35 -2.57 -11.66
N LEU A 5 10.71 -3.73 -11.65
CA LEU A 5 9.58 -4.02 -10.78
C LEU A 5 10.12 -4.52 -9.44
N VAL A 6 9.77 -3.82 -8.38
CA VAL A 6 10.15 -4.13 -7.01
C VAL A 6 8.89 -4.47 -6.22
N THR A 7 8.88 -5.64 -5.60
CA THR A 7 7.72 -6.12 -4.83
C THR A 7 8.21 -6.65 -3.49
N THR A 8 7.56 -6.25 -2.41
CA THR A 8 7.78 -6.89 -1.11
C THR A 8 6.92 -8.13 -0.96
N ASP A 9 7.39 -9.09 -0.16
CA ASP A 9 6.56 -10.23 0.21
C ASP A 9 5.27 -9.79 0.90
N HIS A 10 4.22 -10.57 0.70
CA HIS A 10 2.94 -10.36 1.36
C HIS A 10 3.01 -10.83 2.80
N LEU A 11 2.68 -9.97 3.75
CA LEU A 11 2.45 -10.40 5.11
C LEU A 11 1.12 -11.16 5.18
N SER A 12 1.17 -12.37 5.71
CA SER A 12 0.00 -13.26 5.81
C SER A 12 -0.85 -12.97 7.06
N ASP A 13 -0.21 -12.56 8.15
CA ASP A 13 -0.77 -12.42 9.48
C ASP A 13 -0.67 -11.00 10.07
N ARG A 14 -0.15 -10.05 9.29
CA ARG A 14 0.11 -8.68 9.73
C ARG A 14 -0.17 -7.66 8.63
N ILE A 15 -0.24 -6.40 9.03
CA ILE A 15 -0.53 -5.27 8.16
C ILE A 15 0.57 -4.23 8.29
N TRP A 16 1.02 -3.70 7.14
CA TRP A 16 1.94 -2.57 7.10
C TRP A 16 1.22 -1.28 7.49
N PHE A 17 0.04 -1.05 6.90
CA PHE A 17 -0.70 0.19 7.01
C PHE A 17 -2.03 -0.08 7.72
N LYS A 18 -2.11 0.18 9.03
CA LYS A 18 -3.30 -0.07 9.84
C LYS A 18 -4.36 1.03 9.68
N ASP A 19 -3.94 2.27 9.49
CA ASP A 19 -4.83 3.42 9.37
C ASP A 19 -4.41 4.39 8.24
N LYS A 20 -5.17 5.46 8.06
CA LYS A 20 -4.89 6.47 7.03
C LYS A 20 -3.58 7.19 7.26
N GLU A 21 -3.18 7.42 8.50
CA GLU A 21 -1.93 8.09 8.82
C GLU A 21 -0.73 7.24 8.41
N ASP A 22 -0.81 5.94 8.61
CA ASP A 22 0.20 4.99 8.15
C ASP A 22 0.43 5.09 6.64
N PHE A 23 -0.66 5.14 5.87
CA PHE A 23 -0.58 5.31 4.42
C PHE A 23 0.04 6.65 4.02
N LYS A 24 -0.34 7.76 4.67
CA LYS A 24 0.24 9.08 4.40
C LYS A 24 1.74 9.09 4.64
N VAL A 25 2.18 8.52 5.76
CA VAL A 25 3.60 8.37 6.07
C VAL A 25 4.27 7.48 5.04
N GLY A 26 3.65 6.38 4.64
CA GLY A 26 4.12 5.53 3.56
C GLY A 26 4.31 6.27 2.25
N MET A 27 3.33 7.11 1.84
CA MET A 27 3.42 7.97 0.64
C MET A 27 4.59 8.96 0.73
N ASN A 28 4.77 9.61 1.90
CA ASN A 28 5.88 10.52 2.15
C ASN A 28 7.24 9.82 2.06
N TYR A 29 7.32 8.59 2.54
CA TYR A 29 8.57 7.83 2.51
C TYR A 29 8.93 7.33 1.11
N VAL A 30 7.97 7.18 0.18
CA VAL A 30 8.28 6.97 -1.24
C VAL A 30 9.01 8.20 -1.81
N ALA A 31 8.49 9.41 -1.56
CA ALA A 31 9.11 10.65 -2.00
C ALA A 31 10.52 10.83 -1.41
N ILE A 32 10.68 10.54 -0.11
CA ILE A 32 11.96 10.65 0.58
C ILE A 32 12.98 9.64 0.02
N ALA A 33 12.58 8.38 -0.16
CA ALA A 33 13.47 7.36 -0.71
C ALA A 33 13.91 7.69 -2.15
N ALA A 34 12.97 8.14 -2.99
CA ALA A 34 13.24 8.56 -4.35
C ALA A 34 14.27 9.72 -4.40
N PHE A 35 14.09 10.71 -3.53
CA PHE A 35 14.97 11.88 -3.47
C PHE A 35 16.37 11.52 -2.94
N ILE A 36 16.45 10.80 -1.81
CA ILE A 36 17.74 10.48 -1.16
C ILE A 36 18.59 9.56 -2.02
N LEU A 37 17.99 8.58 -2.68
CA LEU A 37 18.71 7.60 -3.50
C LEU A 37 18.81 8.01 -4.97
N ASN A 38 18.26 9.18 -5.32
CA ASN A 38 18.22 9.68 -6.70
C ASN A 38 17.65 8.64 -7.68
N VAL A 39 16.60 7.94 -7.27
CA VAL A 39 15.90 6.93 -8.05
C VAL A 39 14.62 7.53 -8.63
N LYS A 40 14.39 7.30 -9.92
CA LYS A 40 13.13 7.74 -10.56
C LYS A 40 12.02 6.74 -10.25
N VAL A 41 11.02 7.17 -9.51
CA VAL A 41 9.79 6.40 -9.33
C VAL A 41 8.87 6.63 -10.53
N VAL A 42 8.32 5.55 -11.06
CA VAL A 42 7.46 5.60 -12.25
C VAL A 42 6.03 5.20 -11.90
N VAL A 43 5.85 4.08 -11.20
CA VAL A 43 4.54 3.58 -10.75
C VAL A 43 4.71 3.01 -9.35
N PHE A 44 3.71 3.16 -8.49
CA PHE A 44 3.69 2.43 -7.22
C PHE A 44 2.27 2.25 -6.69
N ILE A 45 2.13 1.31 -5.77
CA ILE A 45 0.93 1.11 -4.97
C ILE A 45 1.31 0.59 -3.59
N LEU A 46 0.71 1.17 -2.55
CA LEU A 46 0.81 0.72 -1.17
C LEU A 46 -0.45 -0.08 -0.83
N MET A 47 -0.31 -1.39 -0.71
CA MET A 47 -1.38 -2.28 -0.24
C MET A 47 -1.27 -2.48 1.25
N SER A 48 -2.33 -2.88 1.93
CA SER A 48 -2.32 -2.99 3.40
C SER A 48 -1.20 -3.87 3.96
N ASN A 49 -0.76 -4.89 3.23
CA ASN A 49 0.21 -5.89 3.69
C ASN A 49 1.44 -6.08 2.77
N HIS A 50 1.59 -5.27 1.71
CA HIS A 50 2.74 -5.28 0.80
C HIS A 50 2.77 -4.02 -0.05
N VAL A 51 3.88 -3.79 -0.75
CA VAL A 51 4.06 -2.65 -1.64
C VAL A 51 4.66 -3.09 -2.97
N HIS A 52 4.31 -2.36 -4.04
CA HIS A 52 4.92 -2.53 -5.35
C HIS A 52 5.42 -1.19 -5.86
N PHE A 53 6.59 -1.21 -6.50
CA PHE A 53 7.17 -0.06 -7.18
C PHE A 53 7.62 -0.45 -8.59
N ILE A 54 7.49 0.45 -9.55
CA ILE A 54 8.27 0.44 -10.79
C ILE A 54 9.18 1.65 -10.71
N ILE A 55 10.47 1.40 -10.77
CA ILE A 55 11.52 2.41 -10.63
C ILE A 55 12.55 2.29 -11.73
N ILE A 56 13.24 3.39 -12.00
CA ILE A 56 14.35 3.44 -12.94
C ILE A 56 15.61 3.84 -12.19
N CYS A 57 16.62 2.97 -12.26
CA CYS A 57 17.94 3.16 -11.68
C CYS A 57 18.98 2.44 -12.56
N ASN A 58 20.24 2.37 -12.12
CA ASN A 58 21.28 1.79 -12.97
C ASN A 58 21.41 0.28 -12.81
N THR A 59 21.17 -0.24 -11.61
CA THR A 59 21.41 -1.65 -11.26
C THR A 59 20.27 -2.23 -10.41
N GLU A 60 20.16 -3.56 -10.41
CA GLU A 60 19.27 -4.28 -9.48
C GLU A 60 19.63 -4.00 -8.02
N ALA A 61 20.91 -3.83 -7.71
CA ALA A 61 21.36 -3.50 -6.35
C ALA A 61 20.81 -2.16 -5.87
N GLU A 62 20.78 -1.12 -6.72
CA GLU A 62 20.15 0.17 -6.41
C GLU A 62 18.64 0.03 -6.23
N ALA A 63 17.99 -0.82 -7.03
CA ALA A 63 16.55 -1.09 -6.88
C ALA A 63 16.24 -1.78 -5.55
N ARG A 64 17.08 -2.71 -5.13
CA ARG A 64 16.97 -3.39 -3.84
C ARG A 64 17.24 -2.42 -2.68
N GLU A 65 18.27 -1.57 -2.82
CA GLU A 65 18.59 -0.53 -1.84
C GLU A 65 17.41 0.43 -1.64
N PHE A 66 16.71 0.81 -2.71
CA PHE A 66 15.51 1.64 -2.62
C PHE A 66 14.43 0.99 -1.74
N ALA A 67 14.15 -0.30 -1.97
CA ALA A 67 13.16 -1.03 -1.18
C ALA A 67 13.59 -1.17 0.28
N ASP A 68 14.85 -1.48 0.55
CA ASP A 68 15.38 -1.62 1.89
C ASP A 68 15.40 -0.29 2.65
N TYR A 69 15.75 0.80 1.96
CA TYR A 69 15.68 2.13 2.55
C TYR A 69 14.24 2.52 2.91
N TYR A 70 13.28 2.29 2.02
CA TYR A 70 11.86 2.49 2.28
C TYR A 70 11.38 1.67 3.49
N LYS A 71 11.69 0.36 3.52
CA LYS A 71 11.35 -0.52 4.65
C LYS A 71 11.95 -0.03 5.97
N ASN A 72 13.21 0.43 5.95
CA ASN A 72 13.89 0.94 7.12
C ASN A 72 13.24 2.22 7.68
N LEU A 73 12.87 3.17 6.80
CA LEU A 73 12.12 4.37 7.20
C LEU A 73 10.79 3.99 7.85
N TYR A 74 10.04 3.14 7.17
CA TYR A 74 8.72 2.76 7.62
C TYR A 74 8.75 1.90 8.90
N SER A 75 9.73 1.02 9.05
CA SER A 75 9.94 0.25 10.29
C SER A 75 10.19 1.12 11.51
N ARG A 76 10.96 2.21 11.35
CA ARG A 76 11.19 3.17 12.46
C ARG A 76 9.91 3.86 12.88
N TYR A 77 9.12 4.33 11.93
CA TYR A 77 7.80 4.93 12.18
C TYR A 77 6.87 3.93 12.87
N TYR A 78 6.76 2.72 12.32
CA TYR A 78 5.88 1.67 12.82
C TYR A 78 6.22 1.28 14.26
N ARG A 79 7.52 1.11 14.56
CA ARG A 79 8.01 0.86 15.92
C ARG A 79 7.66 2.01 16.88
N ASN A 80 7.84 3.24 16.46
CA ASN A 80 7.54 4.40 17.31
C ASN A 80 6.04 4.53 17.61
N LYS A 81 5.18 4.18 16.65
CA LYS A 81 3.73 4.27 16.79
C LYS A 81 3.13 3.08 17.54
N TYR A 82 3.59 1.87 17.25
CA TYR A 82 2.98 0.62 17.72
C TYR A 82 3.81 -0.16 18.72
N GLY A 83 5.04 0.25 19.01
CA GLY A 83 5.92 -0.48 19.92
C GLY A 83 6.45 -1.82 19.40
N ILE A 84 6.14 -2.18 18.14
CA ILE A 84 6.47 -3.47 17.54
C ILE A 84 7.81 -3.36 16.81
N ASN A 85 8.76 -4.23 17.16
CA ASN A 85 10.08 -4.28 16.54
C ASN A 85 10.11 -5.18 15.30
N GLU A 86 10.74 -4.69 14.24
CA GLU A 86 11.60 -5.39 13.26
C GLU A 86 10.97 -6.29 12.19
N PHE A 87 9.69 -6.67 12.24
CA PHE A 87 9.17 -7.63 11.25
C PHE A 87 9.23 -7.11 9.79
N LEU A 88 9.18 -5.79 9.55
CA LEU A 88 9.26 -5.24 8.19
C LEU A 88 10.65 -5.34 7.56
N ARG A 89 11.71 -5.38 8.36
CA ARG A 89 13.08 -5.54 7.85
C ARG A 89 13.32 -6.94 7.27
N GLU A 90 12.67 -7.94 7.84
CA GLU A 90 12.79 -9.35 7.44
C GLU A 90 11.94 -9.69 6.21
N VAL A 91 11.01 -8.80 5.83
CA VAL A 91 10.18 -9.00 4.63
C VAL A 91 11.06 -9.03 3.38
N GLY A 92 10.97 -10.11 2.63
CA GLY A 92 11.69 -10.31 1.39
C GLY A 92 11.32 -9.28 0.33
N VAL A 93 12.24 -9.05 -0.59
CA VAL A 93 12.07 -8.15 -1.73
C VAL A 93 12.42 -8.91 -3.00
N ASP A 94 11.45 -9.01 -3.90
CA ASP A 94 11.64 -9.50 -5.27
C ASP A 94 11.90 -8.29 -6.19
N VAL A 95 12.97 -8.36 -6.96
CA VAL A 95 13.36 -7.33 -7.93
C VAL A 95 13.49 -7.99 -9.29
N ARG A 96 12.76 -7.48 -10.27
CA ARG A 96 12.77 -7.98 -11.65
C ARG A 96 13.00 -6.84 -12.62
N GLU A 97 13.96 -7.01 -13.52
CA GLU A 97 14.13 -6.06 -14.60
C GLU A 97 12.96 -6.15 -15.59
N ILE A 98 12.50 -4.99 -16.04
CA ILE A 98 11.46 -4.85 -17.05
C ILE A 98 12.15 -4.42 -18.34
N GLU A 99 12.05 -5.24 -19.37
CA GLU A 99 12.54 -4.89 -20.69
C GLU A 99 11.75 -3.72 -21.30
N TRP A 100 12.47 -2.80 -21.94
CA TRP A 100 11.85 -1.68 -22.66
C TRP A 100 11.23 -2.09 -24.01
N GLU A 101 11.57 -3.28 -24.49
CA GLU A 101 11.06 -3.80 -25.74
C GLU A 101 9.69 -4.45 -25.58
N GLY A 102 8.90 -4.37 -26.65
CA GLY A 102 7.54 -4.93 -26.66
C GLY A 102 6.56 -4.17 -25.77
N GLU A 103 5.82 -4.89 -24.95
CA GLU A 103 4.76 -4.36 -24.07
C GLU A 103 5.03 -4.68 -22.59
N ALA A 104 6.27 -5.03 -22.22
CA ALA A 104 6.60 -5.47 -20.87
C ALA A 104 6.37 -4.37 -19.84
N PHE A 105 6.72 -3.13 -20.17
CA PHE A 105 6.51 -1.98 -19.29
C PHE A 105 5.02 -1.69 -19.05
N GLU A 106 4.19 -1.67 -20.13
CA GLU A 106 2.76 -1.43 -20.02
C GLU A 106 2.06 -2.54 -19.21
N ARG A 107 2.48 -3.80 -19.43
CA ARG A 107 1.94 -4.95 -18.65
C ARG A 107 2.32 -4.89 -17.19
N ALA A 108 3.57 -4.53 -16.86
CA ALA A 108 4.03 -4.36 -15.49
C ALA A 108 3.32 -3.18 -14.81
N THR A 109 3.17 -2.06 -15.50
CA THR A 109 2.41 -0.89 -15.02
C THR A 109 0.97 -1.27 -14.70
N ALA A 110 0.29 -1.93 -15.62
CA ALA A 110 -1.07 -2.40 -15.41
C ALA A 110 -1.18 -3.42 -14.27
N TYR A 111 -0.21 -4.32 -14.14
CA TYR A 111 -0.13 -5.26 -13.02
C TYR A 111 -0.08 -4.53 -11.68
N VAL A 112 0.80 -3.53 -11.52
CA VAL A 112 0.94 -2.77 -10.28
C VAL A 112 -0.34 -1.98 -9.99
N MET A 113 -0.86 -1.23 -10.95
CA MET A 113 -2.04 -0.39 -10.77
C MET A 113 -3.30 -1.20 -10.41
N MET A 114 -3.45 -2.41 -10.96
CA MET A 114 -4.65 -3.24 -10.78
C MET A 114 -4.64 -4.08 -9.49
N ASN A 115 -3.63 -3.96 -8.61
CA ASN A 115 -3.61 -4.70 -7.35
C ASN A 115 -4.80 -4.37 -6.43
N SER A 116 -5.21 -3.09 -6.34
CA SER A 116 -6.37 -2.69 -5.55
C SER A 116 -7.70 -3.23 -6.10
N VAL A 117 -7.80 -3.37 -7.43
CA VAL A 117 -8.97 -3.99 -8.08
C VAL A 117 -8.96 -5.50 -7.85
N ALA A 118 -7.81 -6.15 -8.01
CA ALA A 118 -7.67 -7.59 -7.75
C ALA A 118 -7.94 -7.97 -6.29
N ALA A 119 -7.61 -7.08 -5.35
CA ALA A 119 -7.95 -7.22 -3.93
C ALA A 119 -9.42 -6.88 -3.63
N ASN A 120 -10.22 -6.58 -4.66
CA ASN A 120 -11.65 -6.23 -4.56
C ASN A 120 -11.94 -5.02 -3.64
N ILE A 121 -10.99 -4.08 -3.52
CA ILE A 121 -11.11 -2.87 -2.69
C ILE A 121 -11.80 -1.74 -3.44
N CYS A 122 -11.64 -1.68 -4.77
CA CYS A 122 -12.23 -0.68 -5.65
C CYS A 122 -12.55 -1.27 -7.02
N MET A 123 -13.48 -0.67 -7.73
CA MET A 123 -13.88 -1.09 -9.08
C MET A 123 -12.89 -0.64 -10.16
N ASN A 124 -12.16 0.44 -9.88
CA ASN A 124 -11.17 1.03 -10.80
C ASN A 124 -9.94 1.47 -10.01
N CYS A 125 -8.76 1.19 -10.54
CA CYS A 125 -7.49 1.56 -9.90
C CYS A 125 -7.35 3.07 -9.62
N THR A 126 -8.04 3.92 -10.38
CA THR A 126 -8.07 5.38 -10.15
C THR A 126 -8.81 5.80 -8.88
N GLN A 127 -9.59 4.90 -8.27
CA GLN A 127 -10.31 5.15 -7.01
C GLN A 127 -9.44 4.87 -5.77
N TYR A 128 -8.28 4.25 -5.97
CA TYR A 128 -7.39 3.91 -4.88
C TYR A 128 -6.36 5.02 -4.63
N SER A 129 -6.44 5.65 -3.46
CA SER A 129 -5.65 6.86 -3.15
C SER A 129 -4.17 6.59 -2.85
N TRP A 130 -3.80 5.35 -2.51
CA TRP A 130 -2.47 5.02 -2.00
C TRP A 130 -1.56 4.45 -3.10
N GLY A 131 -1.45 5.18 -4.19
CA GLY A 131 -0.63 4.83 -5.33
C GLY A 131 -0.81 5.78 -6.49
N THR A 132 -0.26 5.42 -7.63
CA THR A 132 -0.23 6.27 -8.82
C THR A 132 -1.40 6.05 -9.79
N GLY A 133 -2.41 5.25 -9.39
CA GLY A 133 -3.50 4.86 -10.29
C GLY A 133 -4.32 6.01 -10.89
N SER A 134 -4.48 7.12 -10.17
CA SER A 134 -5.22 8.31 -10.62
C SER A 134 -4.35 9.40 -11.26
N LEU A 135 -3.04 9.17 -11.37
CA LEU A 135 -2.09 10.22 -11.72
C LEU A 135 -1.98 10.48 -13.21
N TYR A 136 -2.00 9.42 -14.03
CA TYR A 136 -1.72 9.50 -15.46
C TYR A 136 -2.92 9.97 -16.27
N PHE A 137 -2.65 10.77 -17.30
CA PHE A 137 -3.66 11.39 -18.17
C PHE A 137 -4.72 12.19 -17.40
N ASN A 138 -4.34 12.65 -16.20
CA ASN A 138 -5.20 13.43 -15.32
C ASN A 138 -4.85 14.91 -15.45
N GLN A 139 -5.81 15.70 -15.91
CA GLN A 139 -5.65 17.17 -16.06
C GLN A 139 -6.18 17.95 -14.87
N LYS A 140 -6.69 17.26 -13.82
CA LYS A 140 -7.22 17.96 -12.65
C LYS A 140 -6.07 18.53 -11.81
N PRO A 141 -6.09 19.82 -11.49
CA PRO A 141 -5.09 20.39 -10.59
C PRO A 141 -5.21 19.74 -9.22
N GLU A 142 -4.07 19.38 -8.66
CA GLU A 142 -4.02 18.90 -7.29
C GLU A 142 -4.17 20.07 -6.32
N LYS A 143 -4.89 19.84 -5.21
CA LYS A 143 -5.03 20.82 -4.12
C LYS A 143 -3.94 20.57 -3.10
N GLY A 144 -3.17 21.59 -2.81
CA GLY A 144 -2.08 21.48 -1.85
C GLY A 144 -1.22 22.75 -1.81
N THR A 145 -0.24 22.76 -0.94
CA THR A 145 0.67 23.87 -0.66
C THR A 145 2.11 23.47 -1.01
N MET A 146 2.88 24.34 -1.66
CA MET A 146 4.29 24.08 -1.91
C MET A 146 5.07 23.99 -0.59
N LEU A 147 6.06 23.12 -0.50
CA LEU A 147 6.86 22.96 0.72
C LEU A 147 7.54 24.25 1.16
N LYS A 148 7.96 25.12 0.24
CA LYS A 148 8.53 26.44 0.57
C LYS A 148 7.60 27.32 1.38
N ASP A 149 6.28 27.12 1.26
CA ASP A 149 5.26 27.91 1.93
C ASP A 149 4.80 27.28 3.27
N ILE A 150 5.39 26.12 3.62
CA ILE A 150 5.14 25.39 4.86
C ILE A 150 6.38 25.52 5.77
N SER A 151 6.17 25.88 7.04
CA SER A 151 7.27 26.03 7.99
C SER A 151 8.08 24.72 8.14
N ARG A 152 9.40 24.81 8.33
CA ARG A 152 10.27 23.65 8.49
C ARG A 152 9.79 22.70 9.60
N ARG A 153 9.33 23.25 10.71
CA ARG A 153 8.78 22.47 11.83
C ARG A 153 7.57 21.64 11.40
N GLU A 154 6.71 22.24 10.62
CA GLU A 154 5.50 21.58 10.12
C GLU A 154 5.84 20.52 9.05
N GLN A 155 6.81 20.80 8.16
CA GLN A 155 7.32 19.80 7.22
C GLN A 155 7.83 18.56 7.96
N ILE A 156 8.67 18.73 9.01
CA ILE A 156 9.18 17.62 9.83
C ILE A 156 8.03 16.82 10.46
N ARG A 157 7.02 17.50 10.97
CA ARG A 157 5.86 16.88 11.58
C ARG A 157 5.07 16.04 10.58
N LEU A 158 4.77 16.59 9.39
CA LEU A 158 3.98 15.91 8.35
C LEU A 158 4.76 14.78 7.67
N LEU A 159 6.06 14.99 7.44
CA LEU A 159 6.91 13.99 6.79
C LEU A 159 7.37 12.87 7.73
N HIS A 160 7.21 13.03 9.03
CA HIS A 160 7.83 12.17 10.06
C HIS A 160 9.33 11.95 9.80
N SER A 161 10.03 12.99 9.28
CA SER A 161 11.42 12.94 8.88
C SER A 161 12.07 14.30 8.92
N ASN A 162 13.39 14.32 9.20
CA ASN A 162 14.22 15.52 9.11
C ASN A 162 14.79 15.75 7.70
N VAL A 163 14.50 14.89 6.74
CA VAL A 163 14.95 15.06 5.36
C VAL A 163 14.35 16.34 4.76
N GLU A 164 15.18 17.13 4.12
CA GLU A 164 14.77 18.32 3.40
C GLU A 164 14.54 17.99 1.94
N LEU A 165 13.25 17.94 1.57
CA LEU A 165 12.83 17.68 0.19
C LEU A 165 12.88 18.96 -0.64
N PRO A 166 12.93 18.85 -1.99
CA PRO A 166 12.82 20.00 -2.89
C PRO A 166 11.62 20.88 -2.56
N GLN A 167 11.87 22.19 -2.39
CA GLN A 167 10.89 23.13 -1.87
C GLN A 167 9.75 23.46 -2.84
N ASN A 168 9.86 23.03 -4.10
CA ASN A 168 8.80 23.10 -5.12
C ASN A 168 7.85 21.89 -5.12
N MET A 169 8.10 20.87 -4.30
CA MET A 169 7.15 19.76 -4.12
C MET A 169 5.87 20.23 -3.44
N ILE A 170 4.76 19.62 -3.79
CA ILE A 170 3.44 19.95 -3.26
C ILE A 170 3.07 18.98 -2.13
N MET A 171 2.78 19.53 -0.96
CA MET A 171 2.10 18.83 0.12
C MET A 171 0.59 18.94 -0.11
N LEU A 172 -0.09 17.82 -0.28
CA LEU A 172 -1.55 17.80 -0.44
C LEU A 172 -2.25 18.17 0.87
N ASP A 173 -3.48 18.66 0.77
CA ASP A 173 -4.31 18.99 1.94
C ASP A 173 -4.54 17.79 2.86
N GLU A 174 -4.45 16.56 2.31
CA GLU A 174 -4.53 15.31 3.06
C GLU A 174 -3.28 15.04 3.93
N GLY A 175 -2.17 15.76 3.74
CA GLY A 175 -0.97 15.69 4.58
C GLY A 175 0.13 14.75 4.08
N TYR A 176 0.21 14.51 2.77
CA TYR A 176 1.34 13.80 2.15
C TYR A 176 1.79 14.47 0.85
N ILE A 177 3.04 14.20 0.45
CA ILE A 177 3.61 14.76 -0.79
C ILE A 177 2.84 14.20 -1.98
N SER A 178 2.41 15.11 -2.86
CA SER A 178 1.78 14.74 -4.13
C SER A 178 2.70 13.83 -4.96
N PRO A 179 2.24 12.66 -5.40
CA PRO A 179 3.00 11.81 -6.30
C PRO A 179 3.41 12.52 -7.59
N ALA A 180 2.64 13.49 -8.09
CA ALA A 180 3.01 14.29 -9.25
C ALA A 180 4.30 15.10 -9.06
N SER A 181 4.71 15.32 -7.80
CA SER A 181 5.94 16.07 -7.50
C SER A 181 7.23 15.24 -7.68
N TYR A 182 7.15 13.90 -7.72
CA TYR A 182 8.33 13.04 -7.76
C TYR A 182 8.23 11.82 -8.69
N VAL A 183 7.03 11.51 -9.17
CA VAL A 183 6.81 10.42 -10.14
C VAL A 183 7.05 10.94 -11.56
N ASP A 184 7.74 10.15 -12.39
CA ASP A 184 7.94 10.48 -13.81
C ASP A 184 6.66 10.15 -14.62
N VAL A 185 5.67 11.03 -14.48
CA VAL A 185 4.37 10.92 -15.15
C VAL A 185 4.53 10.97 -16.67
N GLN A 186 5.42 11.85 -17.15
CA GLN A 186 5.62 12.06 -18.57
C GLN A 186 6.11 10.79 -19.27
N LEU A 187 7.02 10.05 -18.64
CA LEU A 187 7.50 8.79 -19.20
C LEU A 187 6.37 7.79 -19.43
N VAL A 188 5.52 7.60 -18.42
CA VAL A 188 4.37 6.67 -18.53
C VAL A 188 3.41 7.10 -19.61
N GLU A 189 3.08 8.39 -19.67
CA GLU A 189 2.19 8.93 -20.69
C GLU A 189 2.78 8.82 -22.11
N GLN A 190 4.10 9.01 -22.25
CA GLN A 190 4.80 8.83 -23.53
C GLN A 190 4.78 7.36 -23.99
N VAL A 191 4.99 6.39 -23.10
CA VAL A 191 4.95 4.96 -23.43
C VAL A 191 3.54 4.53 -23.81
N PHE A 192 2.54 4.87 -23.03
CA PHE A 192 1.15 4.54 -23.33
C PHE A 192 0.57 5.36 -24.49
N ARG A 193 1.07 6.56 -24.75
CA ARG A 193 0.65 7.51 -25.79
C ARG A 193 -0.78 8.01 -25.64
N THR A 194 -1.72 7.20 -25.20
CA THR A 194 -3.13 7.57 -25.05
C THR A 194 -3.78 6.92 -23.82
N PRO A 195 -4.77 7.59 -23.20
CA PRO A 195 -5.58 6.98 -22.13
C PRO A 195 -6.27 5.69 -22.56
N LYS A 196 -6.70 5.60 -23.83
CA LYS A 196 -7.35 4.41 -24.38
C LYS A 196 -6.42 3.19 -24.39
N ARG A 197 -5.13 3.39 -24.76
CA ARG A 197 -4.13 2.32 -24.72
C ARG A 197 -3.87 1.89 -23.27
N MET A 198 -3.73 2.83 -22.33
CA MET A 198 -3.59 2.49 -20.92
C MET A 198 -4.78 1.65 -20.42
N LEU A 199 -6.00 2.07 -20.72
CA LEU A 199 -7.21 1.34 -20.34
C LEU A 199 -7.24 -0.08 -20.93
N TYR A 200 -6.75 -0.27 -22.17
CA TYR A 200 -6.62 -1.61 -22.75
C TYR A 200 -5.73 -2.52 -21.89
N PHE A 201 -4.54 -2.06 -21.48
CA PHE A 201 -3.65 -2.85 -20.64
C PHE A 201 -4.21 -3.08 -19.23
N LEU A 202 -4.88 -2.11 -18.64
CA LEU A 202 -5.56 -2.29 -17.35
C LEU A 202 -6.61 -3.40 -17.45
N ASN A 203 -7.46 -3.39 -18.47
CA ASN A 203 -8.52 -4.37 -18.65
C ASN A 203 -8.01 -5.77 -19.05
N THR A 204 -6.84 -5.87 -19.67
CA THR A 204 -6.22 -7.14 -20.07
C THR A 204 -5.20 -7.66 -19.08
N SER A 205 -4.92 -6.92 -17.99
CA SER A 205 -4.04 -7.34 -16.93
C SER A 205 -4.47 -8.68 -16.30
N SER A 206 -3.52 -9.52 -15.92
CA SER A 206 -3.80 -10.73 -15.14
C SER A 206 -4.55 -10.45 -13.83
N LYS A 207 -4.37 -9.25 -13.28
CA LYS A 207 -5.07 -8.75 -12.09
C LYS A 207 -6.50 -8.28 -12.36
N ALA A 208 -6.86 -8.01 -13.63
CA ALA A 208 -8.22 -7.59 -14.00
C ALA A 208 -9.24 -8.74 -13.97
N LYS A 209 -8.79 -10.00 -13.89
CA LYS A 209 -9.67 -11.17 -13.79
C LYS A 209 -10.28 -11.28 -12.39
N VAL A 210 -11.03 -10.28 -12.00
CA VAL A 210 -11.82 -10.32 -10.76
C VAL A 210 -12.89 -11.38 -10.95
N LYS A 211 -13.00 -12.32 -10.01
CA LYS A 211 -14.13 -13.22 -9.97
C LYS A 211 -15.36 -12.41 -9.56
N TYR A 212 -16.21 -12.08 -10.52
CA TYR A 212 -17.46 -11.33 -10.30
C TYR A 212 -18.43 -11.99 -9.31
N SER A 213 -18.12 -13.19 -8.84
CA SER A 213 -18.92 -13.94 -7.89
C SER A 213 -18.67 -13.58 -6.42
N ALA A 214 -17.66 -12.78 -6.12
CA ALA A 214 -17.34 -12.38 -4.75
C ALA A 214 -17.99 -11.02 -4.42
N MET A 215 -18.59 -10.92 -3.24
CA MET A 215 -19.00 -9.63 -2.69
C MET A 215 -17.80 -8.69 -2.59
N PRO A 216 -17.99 -7.37 -2.79
CA PRO A 216 -16.90 -6.41 -2.58
C PRO A 216 -16.28 -6.59 -1.21
N SER A 217 -14.97 -6.68 -1.16
CA SER A 217 -14.23 -6.78 0.10
C SER A 217 -14.17 -5.41 0.77
N PHE A 218 -14.31 -5.39 2.09
CA PHE A 218 -14.00 -4.18 2.86
C PHE A 218 -12.49 -4.04 2.99
N ARG A 219 -12.03 -2.78 3.14
CA ARG A 219 -10.61 -2.52 3.42
C ARG A 219 -10.23 -3.08 4.78
N ASP A 220 -9.03 -3.61 4.92
CA ASP A 220 -8.52 -4.12 6.20
C ASP A 220 -8.69 -3.09 7.33
N GLN A 221 -8.46 -1.79 7.04
CA GLN A 221 -8.63 -0.68 8.00
C GLN A 221 -10.08 -0.55 8.52
N THR A 222 -11.06 -0.81 7.67
CA THR A 222 -12.48 -0.80 8.08
C THR A 222 -12.77 -1.97 9.02
N ILE A 223 -12.21 -3.14 8.72
CA ILE A 223 -12.41 -4.35 9.55
C ILE A 223 -11.66 -4.21 10.88
N ILE A 224 -10.45 -3.61 10.88
CA ILE A 224 -9.71 -3.30 12.11
C ILE A 224 -10.54 -2.39 13.01
N SER A 225 -11.02 -1.25 12.49
CA SER A 225 -11.83 -0.32 13.29
C SER A 225 -13.08 -0.99 13.85
N ALA A 226 -13.74 -1.85 13.05
CA ALA A 226 -14.89 -2.61 13.51
C ALA A 226 -14.50 -3.66 14.58
N ALA A 227 -13.35 -4.32 14.43
CA ALA A 227 -12.86 -5.26 15.44
C ALA A 227 -12.55 -4.57 16.76
N GLU A 228 -11.91 -3.40 16.73
CA GLU A 228 -11.65 -2.59 17.93
C GLU A 228 -12.97 -2.12 18.58
N ASP A 229 -13.98 -1.72 17.79
CA ASP A 229 -15.28 -1.34 18.33
C ASP A 229 -16.00 -2.54 18.97
N ILE A 230 -15.91 -3.73 18.38
CA ILE A 230 -16.45 -4.98 18.96
C ILE A 230 -15.70 -5.31 20.25
N CYS A 231 -14.38 -5.19 20.28
CA CYS A 231 -13.59 -5.42 21.50
C CYS A 231 -14.09 -4.53 22.63
N ARG A 232 -14.26 -3.24 22.40
CA ARG A 232 -14.74 -2.28 23.42
C ARG A 232 -16.17 -2.54 23.85
N THR A 233 -17.07 -2.81 22.88
CA THR A 233 -18.52 -2.87 23.17
C THR A 233 -18.99 -4.21 23.68
N LEU A 234 -18.44 -5.33 23.20
CA LEU A 234 -18.88 -6.68 23.57
C LEU A 234 -17.95 -7.36 24.60
N PHE A 235 -16.64 -7.11 24.48
CA PHE A 235 -15.65 -7.80 25.33
C PHE A 235 -15.04 -6.89 26.40
N ASN A 236 -15.40 -5.61 26.39
CA ASN A 236 -14.95 -4.63 27.39
C ASN A 236 -13.41 -4.54 27.49
N THR A 237 -12.72 -4.61 26.33
CA THR A 237 -11.27 -4.55 26.20
C THR A 237 -10.88 -3.62 25.06
N ASP A 238 -9.72 -2.96 25.19
CA ASP A 238 -9.25 -1.98 24.21
C ASP A 238 -8.40 -2.59 23.08
N SER A 239 -8.06 -3.89 23.18
CA SER A 239 -7.22 -4.52 22.15
C SER A 239 -7.61 -5.96 21.86
N ILE A 240 -7.35 -6.39 20.62
CA ILE A 240 -7.57 -7.76 20.15
C ILE A 240 -6.63 -8.75 20.86
N GLU A 241 -5.43 -8.32 21.18
CA GLU A 241 -4.41 -9.13 21.85
C GLU A 241 -4.83 -9.55 23.27
N ALA A 242 -5.64 -8.73 23.94
CA ALA A 242 -6.14 -9.00 25.27
C ALA A 242 -7.31 -9.99 25.32
N LEU A 243 -7.87 -10.37 24.16
CA LEU A 243 -8.98 -11.32 24.09
C LEU A 243 -8.53 -12.76 24.41
N SER A 244 -9.40 -13.52 25.09
CA SER A 244 -9.26 -14.97 25.21
C SER A 244 -9.46 -15.65 23.84
N GLU A 245 -9.09 -16.92 23.71
CA GLU A 245 -9.25 -17.67 22.46
C GLU A 245 -10.73 -17.81 22.07
N ASP A 246 -11.62 -17.99 23.03
CA ASP A 246 -13.09 -18.05 22.80
C ASP A 246 -13.61 -16.71 22.29
N GLN A 247 -13.19 -15.60 22.90
CA GLN A 247 -13.54 -14.25 22.46
C GLN A 247 -12.98 -13.92 21.07
N LYS A 248 -11.76 -14.40 20.74
CA LYS A 248 -11.21 -14.28 19.39
C LYS A 248 -12.00 -15.09 18.37
N THR A 249 -12.50 -16.26 18.76
CA THR A 249 -13.37 -17.07 17.90
C THR A 249 -14.70 -16.33 17.61
N ASP A 250 -15.33 -15.78 18.63
CA ASP A 250 -16.55 -14.97 18.45
C ASP A 250 -16.29 -13.74 17.58
N LEU A 251 -15.18 -13.03 17.81
CA LEU A 251 -14.81 -11.87 17.02
C LEU A 251 -14.63 -12.23 15.54
N ILE A 252 -13.90 -13.29 15.24
CA ILE A 252 -13.67 -13.78 13.87
C ILE A 252 -14.99 -14.10 13.17
N GLN A 253 -15.90 -14.81 13.85
CA GLN A 253 -17.19 -15.18 13.29
C GLN A 253 -18.05 -13.94 13.01
N GLN A 254 -18.06 -12.95 13.90
CA GLN A 254 -18.77 -11.70 13.67
C GLN A 254 -18.19 -10.89 12.50
N LEU A 255 -16.87 -10.78 12.42
CA LEU A 255 -16.21 -10.10 11.30
C LEU A 255 -16.49 -10.82 9.97
N ARG A 256 -16.42 -12.15 9.95
CA ARG A 256 -16.78 -12.96 8.78
C ARG A 256 -18.20 -12.71 8.32
N PHE A 257 -19.16 -12.73 9.24
CA PHE A 257 -20.56 -12.54 8.93
C PHE A 257 -20.88 -11.12 8.48
N ARG A 258 -20.39 -10.11 9.21
CA ARG A 258 -20.76 -8.69 8.95
C ARG A 258 -20.08 -8.11 7.73
N PHE A 259 -18.84 -8.52 7.46
CA PHE A 259 -17.99 -7.91 6.42
C PHE A 259 -17.69 -8.85 5.25
N CYS A 260 -18.19 -10.08 5.26
CA CYS A 260 -17.87 -11.12 4.27
C CYS A 260 -16.34 -11.27 4.08
N ALA A 261 -15.54 -10.99 5.12
CA ALA A 261 -14.09 -11.05 5.08
C ALA A 261 -13.62 -12.48 4.80
N ASP A 262 -12.63 -12.64 3.93
CA ASP A 262 -12.01 -13.94 3.73
C ASP A 262 -11.07 -14.33 4.87
N VAL A 263 -10.67 -15.61 4.94
CA VAL A 263 -9.81 -16.12 6.02
C VAL A 263 -8.48 -15.37 6.08
N ALA A 264 -7.87 -15.08 4.92
CA ALA A 264 -6.59 -14.39 4.87
C ALA A 264 -6.71 -12.95 5.40
N GLN A 265 -7.82 -12.28 5.10
CA GLN A 265 -8.11 -10.94 5.64
C GLN A 265 -8.31 -10.96 7.15
N LEU A 266 -9.06 -11.95 7.65
CA LEU A 266 -9.26 -12.14 9.09
C LEU A 266 -7.93 -12.43 9.80
N CYS A 267 -7.06 -13.26 9.23
CA CYS A 267 -5.72 -13.52 9.77
C CYS A 267 -4.92 -12.22 9.96
N ARG A 268 -4.93 -11.35 8.95
CA ARG A 268 -4.22 -10.06 9.02
C ARG A 268 -4.77 -9.13 10.10
N VAL A 269 -6.09 -9.09 10.21
CA VAL A 269 -6.78 -8.20 11.18
C VAL A 269 -6.53 -8.64 12.62
N ILE A 270 -6.60 -9.94 12.90
CA ILE A 270 -6.47 -10.46 14.26
C ILE A 270 -5.04 -10.90 14.63
N GLY A 271 -4.09 -10.84 13.69
CA GLY A 271 -2.71 -11.29 13.91
C GLY A 271 -2.59 -12.79 14.18
N SER A 272 -3.30 -13.63 13.41
CA SER A 272 -3.33 -15.09 13.59
C SER A 272 -2.91 -15.84 12.33
N SER A 273 -2.44 -17.09 12.51
CA SER A 273 -2.13 -17.95 11.36
C SER A 273 -3.39 -18.42 10.65
N TYR A 274 -3.26 -18.76 9.34
CA TYR A 274 -4.37 -19.23 8.53
C TYR A 274 -5.01 -20.50 9.11
N GLU A 275 -4.18 -21.44 9.58
CA GLU A 275 -4.67 -22.69 10.17
C GLU A 275 -5.52 -22.43 11.43
N LYS A 276 -5.05 -21.52 12.31
CA LYS A 276 -5.76 -21.17 13.53
C LYS A 276 -7.08 -20.45 13.23
N ALA A 277 -7.07 -19.47 12.33
CA ALA A 277 -8.27 -18.75 11.92
C ALA A 277 -9.29 -19.66 11.21
N SER A 278 -8.83 -20.60 10.37
CA SER A 278 -9.69 -21.60 9.75
C SER A 278 -10.40 -22.48 10.78
N LYS A 279 -9.68 -22.96 11.79
CA LYS A 279 -10.28 -23.76 12.89
C LYS A 279 -11.33 -22.99 13.68
N MET A 280 -11.10 -21.69 13.93
CA MET A 280 -12.06 -20.83 14.62
C MET A 280 -13.35 -20.57 13.80
N LEU A 281 -13.26 -20.68 12.46
CA LEU A 281 -14.40 -20.51 11.56
C LEU A 281 -15.15 -21.81 11.26
N ASP A 282 -14.56 -22.96 11.56
CA ASP A 282 -15.15 -24.26 11.29
C ASP A 282 -16.04 -24.71 12.49
N PRO A 283 -17.37 -24.73 12.33
CA PRO A 283 -18.28 -25.11 13.41
C PRO A 283 -18.29 -26.63 13.73
N LEU A 284 -17.50 -27.44 12.97
CA LEU A 284 -17.48 -28.90 13.15
C LEU A 284 -16.45 -29.40 14.16
N HIS A 285 -15.73 -28.50 14.83
CA HIS A 285 -14.71 -28.83 15.83
C HIS A 285 -15.10 -28.44 17.28
N ILE A 286 -16.41 -28.39 17.58
CA ILE A 286 -16.94 -28.33 18.94
C ILE A 286 -17.47 -29.69 19.35
#